data_3b5a57608b2ee033547f4a61bf07049b
#
_entry.id   3b5a57608b2ee033547f4a61bf07049b
#
_cell.length_a   1.000
_cell.length_b   1.000
_cell.length_c   1.000
_cell.angle_alpha   90.00
_cell.angle_beta   90.00
_cell.angle_gamma   90.00
#
_symmetry.space_group_name_H-M   'P 1'
#
loop_
_entity.id
_entity.type
_entity.pdbx_description
1 polymer ?
#
loop_
_entity_poly.entity_id
_entity_poly.type
_entity_poly.pdbx_seq_one_letter_code
_entity_poly.pdbx_strand_id
1 'polypeptide(L)'
;MAPPAVIFSSGEANVNGVVNGNEAINDIPYGTTEIVLVRHGETTWNSIGRIQGALESPLNDVGRKQAVAIAERLANELKPTAIYSSDLKRAKDTADMIAKKCYCPKVIVVPELKERHVGSLQGLYWKEGEEKEPEAYRAFFSTQDDLEIPGGGESFNQLQERSMDAIEKIASMHKGERVIVVSHGGVLRAIYLYITKAAVAGKLLNASVNVLHFSNGDWDIKSWSDVSHLKGVGFLERGFNGDSINA
;
A
#
# COMPACT_ATOMS: atom_id res chain seq x y z
N MET A 1 -45.46 -4.48 -30.58
CA MET A 1 -44.34 -5.12 -31.30
C MET A 1 -43.27 -5.50 -30.30
N ALA A 2 -43.09 -6.79 -30.08
CA ALA A 2 -42.07 -7.32 -29.17
C ALA A 2 -40.73 -7.44 -29.92
N PRO A 3 -39.58 -7.26 -29.29
CA PRO A 3 -38.27 -7.45 -29.90
C PRO A 3 -37.94 -8.97 -30.06
N PRO A 4 -37.10 -9.33 -31.04
CA PRO A 4 -36.82 -10.73 -31.37
C PRO A 4 -35.93 -11.41 -30.37
N ALA A 5 -36.18 -12.70 -30.15
CA ALA A 5 -35.41 -13.61 -29.29
C ALA A 5 -34.04 -13.93 -29.92
N VAL A 6 -32.98 -13.87 -29.09
CA VAL A 6 -31.64 -14.31 -29.45
C VAL A 6 -31.54 -15.81 -29.13
N ILE A 7 -31.30 -16.61 -30.16
CA ILE A 7 -31.06 -18.06 -30.04
C ILE A 7 -29.59 -18.28 -29.69
N PHE A 8 -29.33 -18.90 -28.55
CA PHE A 8 -28.00 -19.41 -28.22
C PHE A 8 -27.83 -20.80 -28.83
N SER A 9 -26.85 -20.98 -29.71
CA SER A 9 -26.42 -22.28 -30.21
C SER A 9 -25.59 -22.98 -29.16
N SER A 10 -26.00 -24.21 -28.83
CA SER A 10 -25.27 -25.17 -27.98
C SER A 10 -24.03 -25.69 -28.71
N GLY A 11 -22.86 -25.22 -28.27
CA GLY A 11 -21.58 -25.82 -28.64
C GLY A 11 -21.21 -26.88 -27.60
N GLU A 12 -20.98 -28.10 -28.06
CA GLU A 12 -20.62 -29.27 -27.25
C GLU A 12 -19.28 -29.08 -26.53
N ALA A 13 -19.29 -29.32 -25.22
CA ALA A 13 -18.10 -29.26 -24.37
C ALA A 13 -17.23 -30.53 -24.63
N ASN A 14 -16.03 -30.34 -25.11
CA ASN A 14 -15.01 -31.37 -25.21
C ASN A 14 -14.35 -31.55 -23.84
N VAL A 15 -14.77 -32.56 -23.10
CA VAL A 15 -14.21 -32.94 -21.79
C VAL A 15 -13.00 -33.86 -22.02
N ASN A 16 -11.80 -33.31 -22.09
CA ASN A 16 -10.55 -33.99 -21.76
C ASN A 16 -9.40 -32.95 -21.65
N GLY A 17 -9.30 -32.35 -20.49
CA GLY A 17 -8.16 -31.55 -20.06
C GLY A 17 -8.01 -31.73 -18.56
N VAL A 18 -7.11 -32.61 -18.15
CA VAL A 18 -6.63 -32.67 -16.77
C VAL A 18 -5.94 -31.34 -16.49
N VAL A 19 -6.63 -30.44 -15.81
CA VAL A 19 -6.02 -29.19 -15.32
C VAL A 19 -5.15 -29.58 -14.13
N ASN A 20 -3.84 -29.65 -14.35
CA ASN A 20 -2.86 -29.74 -13.26
C ASN A 20 -3.04 -28.51 -12.36
N GLY A 21 -3.43 -28.75 -11.10
CA GLY A 21 -3.79 -27.71 -10.13
C GLY A 21 -2.62 -26.85 -9.61
N ASN A 22 -1.63 -26.52 -10.44
CA ASN A 22 -0.45 -25.74 -10.09
C ASN A 22 -0.23 -24.49 -10.97
N GLU A 23 -1.10 -24.17 -11.94
CA GLU A 23 -0.86 -23.08 -12.89
C GLU A 23 -1.47 -21.71 -12.48
N ALA A 24 -2.34 -21.65 -11.47
CA ALA A 24 -3.06 -20.42 -11.11
C ALA A 24 -2.24 -19.35 -10.33
N ILE A 25 -0.99 -19.63 -9.95
CA ILE A 25 -0.23 -18.76 -9.03
C ILE A 25 0.68 -17.76 -9.75
N ASN A 26 0.83 -17.80 -11.08
CA ASN A 26 1.86 -17.03 -11.80
C ASN A 26 1.42 -16.34 -13.11
N ASP A 27 0.17 -16.02 -13.32
CA ASP A 27 -0.25 -15.29 -14.53
C ASP A 27 -0.05 -13.77 -14.40
N ILE A 28 1.21 -13.35 -14.28
CA ILE A 28 1.57 -11.97 -14.58
C ILE A 28 1.67 -11.84 -16.10
N PRO A 29 0.98 -10.86 -16.72
CA PRO A 29 1.07 -10.66 -18.17
C PRO A 29 2.52 -10.46 -18.63
N TYR A 30 2.88 -11.03 -19.77
CA TYR A 30 4.24 -10.94 -20.30
C TYR A 30 4.75 -9.50 -20.31
N GLY A 31 5.94 -9.30 -19.74
CA GLY A 31 6.60 -7.99 -19.69
C GLY A 31 6.04 -7.02 -18.64
N THR A 32 5.08 -7.46 -17.81
CA THR A 32 4.51 -6.68 -16.71
C THR A 32 5.25 -6.97 -15.41
N THR A 33 5.53 -5.95 -14.61
CA THR A 33 5.91 -6.11 -13.21
C THR A 33 4.68 -5.98 -12.33
N GLU A 34 4.45 -6.92 -11.43
CA GLU A 34 3.42 -6.80 -10.41
C GLU A 34 4.04 -6.35 -9.10
N ILE A 35 3.59 -5.19 -8.60
CA ILE A 35 3.94 -4.70 -7.26
C ILE A 35 2.77 -4.92 -6.32
N VAL A 36 3.01 -5.74 -5.29
CA VAL A 36 2.11 -5.89 -4.15
C VAL A 36 2.51 -4.89 -3.09
N LEU A 37 1.83 -3.74 -3.08
CA LEU A 37 2.11 -2.63 -2.19
C LEU A 37 1.33 -2.79 -0.88
N VAL A 38 2.02 -2.84 0.25
CA VAL A 38 1.48 -3.16 1.57
C VAL A 38 1.69 -1.99 2.53
N ARG A 39 0.64 -1.57 3.23
CA ARG A 39 0.80 -0.69 4.37
C ARG A 39 1.24 -1.50 5.59
N HIS A 40 2.18 -0.97 6.39
CA HIS A 40 2.63 -1.60 7.63
C HIS A 40 1.47 -1.92 8.60
N GLY A 41 1.65 -2.87 9.49
CA GLY A 41 0.71 -3.22 10.56
C GLY A 41 0.48 -2.06 11.55
N GLU A 42 -0.57 -2.17 12.37
CA GLU A 42 -0.93 -1.17 13.37
C GLU A 42 0.20 -0.92 14.38
N THR A 43 0.44 0.35 14.69
CA THR A 43 1.43 0.76 15.70
C THR A 43 0.77 1.24 16.98
N THR A 44 1.55 1.35 18.05
CA THR A 44 1.10 1.96 19.30
C THR A 44 0.53 3.37 19.07
N TRP A 45 1.13 4.15 18.18
CA TRP A 45 0.66 5.50 17.88
C TRP A 45 -0.59 5.52 17.00
N ASN A 46 -0.75 4.56 16.10
CA ASN A 46 -2.01 4.43 15.34
C ASN A 46 -3.19 4.22 16.29
N SER A 47 -3.06 3.32 17.28
CA SER A 47 -4.15 2.95 18.19
C SER A 47 -4.66 4.13 19.04
N ILE A 48 -3.78 5.06 19.38
CA ILE A 48 -4.13 6.24 20.20
C ILE A 48 -4.35 7.53 19.38
N GLY A 49 -4.22 7.49 18.05
CA GLY A 49 -4.41 8.66 17.18
C GLY A 49 -3.29 9.69 17.26
N ARG A 50 -2.05 9.23 17.48
CA ARG A 50 -0.85 10.09 17.50
C ARG A 50 -0.20 10.12 16.12
N ILE A 51 0.17 11.30 15.67
CA ILE A 51 0.79 11.56 14.35
C ILE A 51 2.22 11.04 14.35
N GLN A 52 2.52 10.11 13.43
CA GLN A 52 3.84 9.49 13.36
C GLN A 52 4.78 10.23 12.41
N GLY A 53 4.33 10.44 11.16
CA GLY A 53 5.22 10.88 10.10
C GLY A 53 6.45 10.00 9.99
N ALA A 54 7.63 10.61 9.95
CA ALA A 54 8.94 9.94 9.90
C ALA A 54 9.45 9.46 11.27
N LEU A 55 8.73 9.72 12.37
CA LEU A 55 9.10 9.23 13.70
C LEU A 55 8.83 7.75 13.88
N GLU A 56 9.59 7.12 14.76
CA GLU A 56 9.43 5.72 15.09
C GLU A 56 8.27 5.46 16.06
N SER A 57 7.50 4.44 15.74
CA SER A 57 6.51 3.84 16.63
C SER A 57 6.44 2.35 16.31
N PRO A 58 6.62 1.47 17.31
CA PRO A 58 6.64 0.03 17.07
C PRO A 58 5.24 -0.51 16.75
N LEU A 59 5.20 -1.65 16.06
CA LEU A 59 3.97 -2.43 15.93
C LEU A 59 3.44 -2.77 17.32
N ASN A 60 2.15 -2.59 17.53
CA ASN A 60 1.46 -3.08 18.73
C ASN A 60 1.08 -4.57 18.56
N ASP A 61 0.38 -5.16 19.53
CA ASP A 61 0.00 -6.57 19.47
C ASP A 61 -0.95 -6.88 18.32
N VAL A 62 -1.87 -5.95 17.99
CA VAL A 62 -2.76 -6.06 16.83
C VAL A 62 -1.96 -6.01 15.55
N GLY A 63 -1.04 -5.03 15.41
CA GLY A 63 -0.21 -4.89 14.22
C GLY A 63 0.70 -6.10 13.96
N ARG A 64 1.21 -6.74 15.01
CA ARG A 64 1.96 -8.00 14.87
C ARG A 64 1.07 -9.13 14.35
N LYS A 65 -0.15 -9.27 14.85
CA LYS A 65 -1.13 -10.25 14.34
C LYS A 65 -1.53 -9.94 12.89
N GLN A 66 -1.72 -8.67 12.55
CA GLN A 66 -1.99 -8.23 11.17
C GLN A 66 -0.81 -8.59 10.24
N ALA A 67 0.44 -8.38 10.68
CA ALA A 67 1.62 -8.73 9.90
C ALA A 67 1.77 -10.26 9.71
N VAL A 68 1.35 -11.08 10.69
CA VAL A 68 1.27 -12.53 10.53
C VAL A 68 0.19 -12.91 9.52
N ALA A 69 -1.02 -12.36 9.64
CA ALA A 69 -2.14 -12.68 8.75
C ALA A 69 -1.84 -12.33 7.28
N ILE A 70 -1.24 -11.15 7.03
CA ILE A 70 -0.83 -10.77 5.68
C ILE A 70 0.30 -11.64 5.16
N ALA A 71 1.26 -12.02 6.00
CA ALA A 71 2.35 -12.91 5.63
C ALA A 71 1.84 -14.31 5.22
N GLU A 72 0.86 -14.84 5.95
CA GLU A 72 0.21 -16.13 5.62
C GLU A 72 -0.56 -16.04 4.30
N ARG A 73 -1.33 -14.98 4.11
CA ARG A 73 -2.04 -14.73 2.85
C ARG A 73 -1.08 -14.68 1.67
N LEU A 74 -0.07 -13.81 1.74
CA LEU A 74 0.86 -13.60 0.63
C LEU A 74 1.71 -14.83 0.34
N ALA A 75 2.10 -15.60 1.35
CA ALA A 75 2.84 -16.85 1.15
C ALA A 75 2.00 -17.94 0.44
N ASN A 76 0.68 -17.93 0.61
CA ASN A 76 -0.22 -18.88 -0.05
C ASN A 76 -0.59 -18.44 -1.48
N GLU A 77 -0.66 -17.13 -1.72
CA GLU A 77 -1.13 -16.57 -3.00
C GLU A 77 0.02 -16.24 -3.95
N LEU A 78 1.23 -15.93 -3.42
CA LEU A 78 2.28 -15.29 -4.19
C LEU A 78 3.63 -16.03 -4.05
N LYS A 79 4.45 -15.89 -5.11
CA LYS A 79 5.88 -16.24 -5.07
C LYS A 79 6.68 -14.97 -5.41
N PRO A 80 6.93 -14.08 -4.46
CA PRO A 80 7.66 -12.85 -4.73
C PRO A 80 9.14 -13.16 -5.00
N THR A 81 9.72 -12.49 -6.00
CA THR A 81 11.16 -12.57 -6.30
C THR A 81 11.98 -11.66 -5.40
N ALA A 82 11.39 -10.57 -4.90
CA ALA A 82 12.01 -9.65 -3.97
C ALA A 82 10.98 -9.01 -3.02
N ILE A 83 11.46 -8.59 -1.85
CA ILE A 83 10.67 -7.81 -0.88
C ILE A 83 11.43 -6.55 -0.52
N TYR A 84 10.78 -5.41 -0.72
CA TYR A 84 11.28 -4.08 -0.41
C TYR A 84 10.56 -3.49 0.79
N SER A 85 11.22 -2.62 1.53
CA SER A 85 10.62 -1.93 2.67
C SER A 85 11.19 -0.54 2.86
N SER A 86 10.36 0.37 3.35
CA SER A 86 10.84 1.57 4.05
C SER A 86 11.83 1.22 5.16
N ASP A 87 12.71 2.14 5.49
CA ASP A 87 13.67 2.03 6.60
C ASP A 87 13.04 2.16 8.00
N LEU A 88 11.80 2.69 8.10
CA LEU A 88 11.10 2.80 9.38
C LEU A 88 10.73 1.42 9.93
N LYS A 89 11.05 1.22 11.21
CA LYS A 89 10.96 -0.10 11.87
C LYS A 89 9.59 -0.77 11.71
N ARG A 90 8.49 -0.04 11.78
CA ARG A 90 7.13 -0.60 11.62
C ARG A 90 6.90 -1.25 10.25
N ALA A 91 7.42 -0.64 9.18
CA ALA A 91 7.36 -1.20 7.83
C ALA A 91 8.33 -2.37 7.69
N LYS A 92 9.55 -2.21 8.18
CA LYS A 92 10.57 -3.25 8.16
C LYS A 92 10.15 -4.49 8.93
N ASP A 93 9.60 -4.36 10.15
CA ASP A 93 9.13 -5.49 10.95
C ASP A 93 7.99 -6.24 10.23
N THR A 94 7.08 -5.51 9.56
CA THR A 94 6.02 -6.11 8.72
C THR A 94 6.62 -6.87 7.54
N ALA A 95 7.58 -6.27 6.83
CA ALA A 95 8.26 -6.88 5.70
C ALA A 95 9.07 -8.14 6.09
N ASP A 96 9.76 -8.10 7.23
CA ASP A 96 10.54 -9.23 7.74
C ASP A 96 9.62 -10.45 8.06
N MET A 97 8.41 -10.21 8.59
CA MET A 97 7.43 -11.27 8.82
C MET A 97 6.94 -11.88 7.50
N ILE A 98 6.68 -11.06 6.48
CA ILE A 98 6.30 -11.50 5.14
C ILE A 98 7.46 -12.30 4.52
N ALA A 99 8.68 -11.79 4.57
CA ALA A 99 9.87 -12.44 3.99
C ALA A 99 10.09 -13.83 4.58
N LYS A 100 9.95 -13.95 5.91
CA LYS A 100 10.08 -15.23 6.60
C LYS A 100 9.06 -16.26 6.12
N LYS A 101 7.81 -15.86 5.91
CA LYS A 101 6.73 -16.77 5.46
C LYS A 101 6.84 -17.12 3.97
N CYS A 102 7.23 -16.16 3.14
CA CYS A 102 7.42 -16.36 1.70
C CYS A 102 8.76 -17.04 1.36
N TYR A 103 9.58 -17.39 2.36
CA TYR A 103 10.93 -17.94 2.16
C TYR A 103 11.82 -17.04 1.30
N CYS A 104 11.59 -15.74 1.34
CA CYS A 104 12.41 -14.75 0.65
C CYS A 104 13.59 -14.36 1.57
N PRO A 105 14.86 -14.51 1.11
CA PRO A 105 16.00 -14.52 2.03
C PRO A 105 16.35 -13.15 2.63
N LYS A 106 15.94 -12.04 2.00
CA LYS A 106 16.35 -10.70 2.44
C LYS A 106 15.33 -9.62 2.07
N VAL A 107 15.01 -8.77 3.05
CA VAL A 107 14.29 -7.50 2.80
C VAL A 107 15.29 -6.44 2.35
N ILE A 108 15.00 -5.78 1.23
CA ILE A 108 15.78 -4.68 0.67
C ILE A 108 15.20 -3.37 1.19
N VAL A 109 16.02 -2.60 1.91
CA VAL A 109 15.59 -1.32 2.48
C VAL A 109 15.76 -0.21 1.46
N VAL A 110 14.70 0.58 1.27
CA VAL A 110 14.62 1.73 0.36
C VAL A 110 14.14 2.94 1.15
N PRO A 111 15.02 3.86 1.56
CA PRO A 111 14.67 5.02 2.38
C PRO A 111 13.64 5.95 1.73
N GLU A 112 13.58 6.01 0.42
CA GLU A 112 12.62 6.81 -0.37
C GLU A 112 11.16 6.35 -0.18
N LEU A 113 10.94 5.13 0.35
CA LEU A 113 9.63 4.61 0.72
C LEU A 113 9.19 5.01 2.13
N LYS A 114 9.96 5.86 2.84
CA LYS A 114 9.63 6.39 4.17
C LYS A 114 8.33 7.18 4.17
N GLU A 115 7.61 7.18 5.30
CA GLU A 115 6.41 8.00 5.48
C GLU A 115 6.73 9.51 5.35
N ARG A 116 5.71 10.29 4.95
CA ARG A 116 5.80 11.75 4.86
C ARG A 116 6.30 12.35 6.16
N HIS A 117 7.33 13.18 6.09
CA HIS A 117 7.72 14.02 7.22
C HIS A 117 6.69 15.14 7.37
N VAL A 118 5.94 15.12 8.46
CA VAL A 118 4.85 16.09 8.67
C VAL A 118 5.23 17.21 9.65
N GLY A 119 6.50 17.59 9.63
CA GLY A 119 7.02 18.75 10.35
C GLY A 119 6.72 18.72 11.84
N SER A 120 6.34 19.87 12.39
CA SER A 120 6.04 20.05 13.81
C SER A 120 4.77 19.33 14.29
N LEU A 121 3.95 18.76 13.38
CA LEU A 121 2.82 17.91 13.76
C LEU A 121 3.25 16.54 14.31
N GLN A 122 4.49 16.11 14.01
CA GLN A 122 4.96 14.80 14.46
C GLN A 122 4.97 14.67 15.99
N GLY A 123 4.36 13.62 16.49
CA GLY A 123 4.28 13.35 17.92
C GLY A 123 3.08 13.99 18.63
N LEU A 124 2.32 14.87 18.00
CA LEU A 124 1.07 15.40 18.53
C LEU A 124 -0.07 14.40 18.32
N TYR A 125 -1.14 14.53 19.10
CA TYR A 125 -2.42 13.92 18.76
C TYR A 125 -3.11 14.76 17.68
N TRP A 126 -3.85 14.11 16.77
CA TRP A 126 -4.59 14.82 15.73
C TRP A 126 -5.49 15.93 16.26
N LYS A 127 -6.10 15.69 17.43
CA LYS A 127 -6.98 16.66 18.10
C LYS A 127 -6.26 17.92 18.60
N GLU A 128 -4.95 17.83 18.78
CA GLU A 128 -4.13 18.92 19.30
C GLU A 128 -3.44 19.72 18.19
N GLY A 129 -3.33 19.15 16.98
CA GLY A 129 -2.55 19.73 15.90
C GLY A 129 -3.01 21.13 15.51
N GLU A 130 -4.33 21.36 15.41
CA GLU A 130 -4.91 22.66 15.06
C GLU A 130 -4.63 23.74 16.11
N GLU A 131 -4.66 23.38 17.39
CA GLU A 131 -4.43 24.30 18.50
C GLU A 131 -2.95 24.60 18.73
N LYS A 132 -2.10 23.55 18.70
CA LYS A 132 -0.68 23.66 19.06
C LYS A 132 0.21 24.08 17.89
N GLU A 133 -0.13 23.64 16.68
CA GLU A 133 0.65 23.86 15.46
C GLU A 133 -0.26 24.29 14.29
N PRO A 134 -0.97 25.45 14.41
CA PRO A 134 -2.01 25.84 13.45
C PRO A 134 -1.49 26.05 12.03
N GLU A 135 -0.25 26.49 11.85
CA GLU A 135 0.35 26.68 10.53
C GLU A 135 0.68 25.34 9.87
N ALA A 136 1.30 24.43 10.62
CA ALA A 136 1.61 23.09 10.14
C ALA A 136 0.32 22.29 9.86
N TYR A 137 -0.71 22.44 10.69
CA TYR A 137 -2.01 21.83 10.51
C TYR A 137 -2.68 22.32 9.21
N ARG A 138 -2.71 23.65 8.98
CA ARG A 138 -3.24 24.22 7.73
C ARG A 138 -2.43 23.77 6.51
N ALA A 139 -1.10 23.72 6.61
CA ALA A 139 -0.25 23.24 5.51
C ALA A 139 -0.50 21.77 5.19
N PHE A 140 -0.66 20.91 6.22
CA PHE A 140 -0.96 19.51 6.03
C PHE A 140 -2.28 19.26 5.27
N PHE A 141 -3.31 20.06 5.54
CA PHE A 141 -4.63 19.97 4.93
C PHE A 141 -4.82 20.90 3.72
N SER A 142 -3.76 21.57 3.29
CA SER A 142 -3.81 22.43 2.11
C SER A 142 -4.03 21.65 0.82
N THR A 143 -4.71 22.27 -0.13
CA THR A 143 -4.79 21.80 -1.52
C THR A 143 -3.61 22.28 -2.38
N GLN A 144 -2.68 23.03 -1.80
CA GLN A 144 -1.44 23.44 -2.44
C GLN A 144 -0.41 22.34 -2.23
N ASP A 145 -0.20 21.51 -3.24
CA ASP A 145 0.65 20.32 -3.15
C ASP A 145 2.15 20.64 -3.03
N ASP A 146 2.57 21.87 -3.34
CA ASP A 146 3.94 22.37 -3.20
C ASP A 146 4.24 22.98 -1.82
N LEU A 147 3.24 23.14 -0.95
CA LEU A 147 3.41 23.74 0.36
C LEU A 147 4.09 22.76 1.33
N GLU A 148 5.30 23.14 1.80
CA GLU A 148 6.00 22.42 2.84
C GLU A 148 5.34 22.60 4.21
N ILE A 149 5.37 21.56 5.04
CA ILE A 149 4.82 21.62 6.40
C ILE A 149 5.86 22.24 7.33
N PRO A 150 5.54 23.31 8.09
CA PRO A 150 6.43 23.92 9.07
C PRO A 150 7.11 22.89 10.00
N GLY A 151 8.35 23.16 10.38
CA GLY A 151 9.15 22.21 11.17
C GLY A 151 9.93 21.19 10.35
N GLY A 152 10.25 21.52 9.09
CA GLY A 152 11.05 20.67 8.19
C GLY A 152 10.26 19.53 7.55
N GLY A 153 8.93 19.70 7.44
CA GLY A 153 8.08 18.71 6.80
C GLY A 153 8.10 18.80 5.28
N GLU A 154 7.76 17.71 4.62
CA GLU A 154 7.69 17.62 3.16
C GLU A 154 6.39 18.23 2.63
N SER A 155 6.46 18.84 1.44
CA SER A 155 5.27 19.11 0.62
C SER A 155 4.67 17.79 0.10
N PHE A 156 3.45 17.84 -0.44
CA PHE A 156 2.86 16.64 -1.04
C PHE A 156 3.57 16.25 -2.35
N ASN A 157 4.00 17.24 -3.13
CA ASN A 157 4.78 17.01 -4.35
C ASN A 157 6.11 16.30 -4.07
N GLN A 158 6.86 16.72 -3.04
CA GLN A 158 8.12 16.06 -2.65
C GLN A 158 7.90 14.59 -2.26
N LEU A 159 6.86 14.32 -1.47
CA LEU A 159 6.46 12.95 -1.14
C LEU A 159 6.12 12.13 -2.39
N GLN A 160 5.32 12.69 -3.28
CA GLN A 160 4.85 12.01 -4.49
C GLN A 160 6.01 11.70 -5.42
N GLU A 161 6.88 12.67 -5.71
CA GLU A 161 8.04 12.51 -6.58
C GLU A 161 8.96 11.39 -6.09
N ARG A 162 9.44 11.44 -4.83
CA ARG A 162 10.34 10.40 -4.31
C ARG A 162 9.69 9.01 -4.23
N SER A 163 8.38 8.97 -3.97
CA SER A 163 7.64 7.70 -3.89
C SER A 163 7.49 7.06 -5.27
N MET A 164 7.16 7.85 -6.28
CA MET A 164 7.03 7.38 -7.66
C MET A 164 8.38 6.94 -8.22
N ASP A 165 9.43 7.75 -8.05
CA ASP A 165 10.79 7.39 -8.47
C ASP A 165 11.24 6.05 -7.87
N ALA A 166 10.94 5.83 -6.59
CA ALA A 166 11.28 4.58 -5.92
C ALA A 166 10.54 3.37 -6.51
N ILE A 167 9.21 3.45 -6.69
CA ILE A 167 8.45 2.31 -7.22
C ILE A 167 8.70 2.07 -8.71
N GLU A 168 8.93 3.12 -9.53
CA GLU A 168 9.27 2.98 -10.93
C GLU A 168 10.64 2.31 -11.12
N LYS A 169 11.61 2.69 -10.30
CA LYS A 169 12.92 2.04 -10.27
C LYS A 169 12.80 0.56 -9.89
N ILE A 170 12.03 0.24 -8.85
CA ILE A 170 11.78 -1.15 -8.45
C ILE A 170 11.08 -1.90 -9.60
N ALA A 171 10.02 -1.35 -10.17
CA ALA A 171 9.27 -1.98 -11.25
C ALA A 171 10.13 -2.27 -12.48
N SER A 172 11.00 -1.32 -12.85
CA SER A 172 11.90 -1.46 -14.01
C SER A 172 12.95 -2.57 -13.85
N MET A 173 13.35 -2.88 -12.60
CA MET A 173 14.30 -3.96 -12.30
C MET A 173 13.66 -5.36 -12.31
N HIS A 174 12.34 -5.46 -12.24
CA HIS A 174 11.61 -6.72 -12.02
C HIS A 174 10.62 -7.05 -13.13
N LYS A 175 10.99 -6.76 -14.37
CA LYS A 175 10.13 -7.01 -15.53
C LYS A 175 9.76 -8.49 -15.67
N GLY A 176 8.47 -8.78 -15.66
CA GLY A 176 7.92 -10.15 -15.68
C GLY A 176 7.89 -10.83 -14.31
N GLU A 177 8.15 -10.10 -13.24
CA GLU A 177 8.24 -10.60 -11.88
C GLU A 177 7.20 -9.97 -10.95
N ARG A 178 7.02 -10.60 -9.80
CA ARG A 178 6.20 -10.12 -8.70
C ARG A 178 7.07 -9.71 -7.53
N VAL A 179 6.90 -8.49 -7.03
CA VAL A 179 7.61 -7.98 -5.85
C VAL A 179 6.64 -7.46 -4.80
N ILE A 180 7.04 -7.54 -3.54
CA ILE A 180 6.29 -6.95 -2.43
C ILE A 180 7.01 -5.69 -1.98
N VAL A 181 6.26 -4.62 -1.75
CA VAL A 181 6.76 -3.33 -1.24
C VAL A 181 5.98 -2.96 0.01
N VAL A 182 6.65 -2.87 1.16
CA VAL A 182 6.01 -2.49 2.43
C VAL A 182 6.33 -1.04 2.76
N SER A 183 5.30 -0.22 2.92
CA SER A 183 5.41 1.21 3.13
C SER A 183 4.29 1.76 4.03
N HIS A 184 3.83 2.99 3.83
CA HIS A 184 3.03 3.80 4.74
C HIS A 184 1.81 4.42 4.04
N GLY A 185 0.86 4.89 4.84
CA GLY A 185 -0.39 5.45 4.33
C GLY A 185 -0.19 6.66 3.41
N GLY A 186 0.67 7.60 3.78
CA GLY A 186 0.95 8.78 2.95
C GLY A 186 1.60 8.44 1.62
N VAL A 187 2.56 7.50 1.62
CA VAL A 187 3.22 7.00 0.39
C VAL A 187 2.21 6.30 -0.52
N LEU A 188 1.41 5.38 0.02
CA LEU A 188 0.38 4.69 -0.76
C LEU A 188 -0.61 5.68 -1.38
N ARG A 189 -1.06 6.66 -0.60
CA ARG A 189 -1.94 7.72 -1.08
C ARG A 189 -1.29 8.52 -2.22
N ALA A 190 -0.05 8.92 -2.07
CA ALA A 190 0.67 9.69 -3.08
C ALA A 190 0.80 8.92 -4.40
N ILE A 191 1.14 7.62 -4.34
CA ILE A 191 1.22 6.72 -5.49
C ILE A 191 -0.15 6.58 -6.17
N TYR A 192 -1.22 6.33 -5.39
CA TYR A 192 -2.57 6.19 -5.92
C TYR A 192 -3.03 7.43 -6.68
N LEU A 193 -2.87 8.61 -6.06
CA LEU A 193 -3.29 9.88 -6.67
C LEU A 193 -2.48 10.20 -7.92
N TYR A 194 -1.18 9.85 -7.94
CA TYR A 194 -0.35 10.00 -9.14
C TYR A 194 -0.86 9.13 -10.30
N ILE A 195 -1.14 7.86 -10.05
CA ILE A 195 -1.56 6.91 -11.09
C ILE A 195 -2.97 7.23 -11.61
N THR A 196 -3.92 7.44 -10.71
CA THR A 196 -5.34 7.57 -11.07
C THR A 196 -5.77 8.96 -11.46
N LYS A 197 -5.00 9.98 -11.06
CA LYS A 197 -5.40 11.41 -11.13
C LYS A 197 -6.73 11.70 -10.39
N ALA A 198 -7.10 10.81 -9.48
CA ALA A 198 -8.29 10.97 -8.64
C ALA A 198 -8.06 12.01 -7.54
N ALA A 199 -9.12 12.56 -6.99
CA ALA A 199 -9.03 13.50 -5.86
C ALA A 199 -8.80 12.81 -4.52
N VAL A 200 -9.22 11.54 -4.38
CA VAL A 200 -9.22 10.78 -3.11
C VAL A 200 -8.76 9.35 -3.32
N ALA A 201 -7.91 8.87 -2.43
CA ALA A 201 -7.42 7.47 -2.45
C ALA A 201 -8.31 6.49 -1.65
N GLY A 202 -9.32 6.99 -0.95
CA GLY A 202 -10.12 6.19 -0.03
C GLY A 202 -9.38 5.81 1.26
N LYS A 203 -10.02 5.00 2.10
CA LYS A 203 -9.42 4.56 3.36
C LYS A 203 -8.29 3.56 3.12
N LEU A 204 -7.11 3.90 3.59
CA LEU A 204 -5.94 3.04 3.57
C LEU A 204 -5.71 2.46 4.98
N LEU A 205 -6.23 1.27 5.22
CA LEU A 205 -6.14 0.62 6.53
C LEU A 205 -4.75 -0.01 6.76
N ASN A 206 -4.34 -0.15 8.03
CA ASN A 206 -3.11 -0.86 8.37
C ASN A 206 -3.15 -2.29 7.83
N ALA A 207 -2.02 -2.79 7.35
CA ALA A 207 -1.87 -4.09 6.70
C ALA A 207 -2.76 -4.30 5.45
N SER A 208 -3.25 -3.22 4.80
CA SER A 208 -3.95 -3.33 3.51
C SER A 208 -2.99 -3.77 2.40
N VAL A 209 -3.53 -4.56 1.47
CA VAL A 209 -2.86 -5.05 0.27
C VAL A 209 -3.41 -4.30 -0.94
N ASN A 210 -2.51 -3.85 -1.79
CA ASN A 210 -2.79 -3.11 -3.01
C ASN A 210 -1.97 -3.71 -4.14
N VAL A 211 -2.55 -3.97 -5.29
CA VAL A 211 -1.87 -4.61 -6.42
C VAL A 211 -1.78 -3.64 -7.59
N LEU A 212 -0.57 -3.38 -8.01
CA LEU A 212 -0.23 -2.51 -9.12
C LEU A 212 0.47 -3.30 -10.22
N HIS A 213 0.14 -3.03 -11.46
CA HIS A 213 0.86 -3.52 -12.63
C HIS A 213 1.60 -2.38 -13.31
N PHE A 214 2.85 -2.64 -13.67
CA PHE A 214 3.67 -1.72 -14.45
C PHE A 214 4.12 -2.40 -15.74
N SER A 215 3.80 -1.80 -16.89
CA SER A 215 4.22 -2.29 -18.19
C SER A 215 4.38 -1.15 -19.19
N ASN A 216 5.45 -1.16 -19.98
CA ASN A 216 5.73 -0.17 -21.03
C ASN A 216 5.70 1.31 -20.57
N GLY A 217 6.00 1.57 -19.30
CA GLY A 217 5.95 2.92 -18.69
C GLY A 217 4.60 3.31 -18.08
N ASP A 218 3.57 2.47 -18.22
CA ASP A 218 2.23 2.73 -17.71
C ASP A 218 1.91 1.93 -16.45
N TRP A 219 1.17 2.55 -15.55
CA TRP A 219 0.66 1.96 -14.31
C TRP A 219 -0.82 1.61 -14.42
N ASP A 220 -1.21 0.47 -13.84
CA ASP A 220 -2.60 0.05 -13.69
C ASP A 220 -2.83 -0.50 -12.28
N ILE A 221 -3.92 -0.07 -11.62
CA ILE A 221 -4.29 -0.53 -10.27
C ILE A 221 -5.27 -1.69 -10.40
N LYS A 222 -4.84 -2.88 -9.98
CA LYS A 222 -5.64 -4.11 -10.05
C LYS A 222 -6.51 -4.33 -8.82
N SER A 223 -6.00 -3.94 -7.65
CA SER A 223 -6.71 -4.05 -6.38
C SER A 223 -6.24 -2.94 -5.43
N TRP A 224 -7.15 -2.41 -4.62
CA TRP A 224 -6.84 -1.32 -3.72
C TRP A 224 -7.51 -1.50 -2.35
N SER A 225 -6.73 -1.26 -1.29
CA SER A 225 -7.17 -1.28 0.12
C SER A 225 -7.83 -2.59 0.57
N ASP A 226 -7.38 -3.74 0.05
CA ASP A 226 -7.91 -5.04 0.45
C ASP A 226 -7.38 -5.46 1.84
N VAL A 227 -8.31 -5.73 2.75
CA VAL A 227 -8.07 -6.19 4.12
C VAL A 227 -8.82 -7.48 4.44
N SER A 228 -9.22 -8.24 3.42
CA SER A 228 -10.00 -9.47 3.58
C SER A 228 -9.35 -10.51 4.49
N HIS A 229 -8.02 -10.55 4.55
CA HIS A 229 -7.21 -11.41 5.42
C HIS A 229 -7.27 -11.03 6.91
N LEU A 230 -7.80 -9.85 7.25
CA LEU A 230 -7.88 -9.38 8.63
C LEU A 230 -9.18 -9.80 9.34
N LYS A 231 -10.02 -10.60 8.71
CA LYS A 231 -11.21 -11.21 9.36
C LYS A 231 -10.77 -12.01 10.59
N GLY A 232 -11.24 -11.59 11.77
CA GLY A 232 -10.87 -12.23 13.04
C GLY A 232 -9.60 -11.71 13.72
N VAL A 233 -8.79 -10.88 13.06
CA VAL A 233 -7.62 -10.21 13.67
C VAL A 233 -7.99 -8.84 14.21
N GLY A 234 -8.87 -8.12 13.50
CA GLY A 234 -9.26 -6.75 13.79
C GLY A 234 -8.37 -5.70 13.11
N PHE A 235 -8.95 -4.54 12.87
CA PHE A 235 -8.30 -3.36 12.34
C PHE A 235 -9.00 -2.08 12.81
N LEU A 236 -8.27 -0.97 12.81
CA LEU A 236 -8.85 0.34 13.06
C LEU A 236 -9.65 0.78 11.84
N GLU A 237 -10.96 1.01 11.98
CA GLU A 237 -11.81 1.49 10.88
C GLU A 237 -11.46 2.91 10.41
N ARG A 238 -10.80 3.71 11.25
CA ARG A 238 -10.20 4.97 10.87
C ARG A 238 -8.88 4.67 10.16
N GLY A 239 -8.82 4.79 8.86
CA GLY A 239 -7.60 4.64 8.08
C GLY A 239 -6.48 5.64 8.47
N PHE A 240 -5.67 6.03 7.53
CA PHE A 240 -4.77 7.17 7.69
C PHE A 240 -5.62 8.44 7.79
N ASN A 241 -5.37 9.32 8.80
CA ASN A 241 -6.19 10.53 8.98
C ASN A 241 -6.13 11.52 7.80
N GLY A 242 -5.18 11.35 6.87
CA GLY A 242 -5.18 12.03 5.59
C GLY A 242 -6.28 11.58 4.62
N ASP A 243 -6.93 10.44 4.88
CA ASP A 243 -8.01 9.91 4.03
C ASP A 243 -9.35 10.65 4.23
N SER A 244 -9.49 11.41 5.31
CA SER A 244 -10.72 12.13 5.66
C SER A 244 -10.80 13.53 5.07
N ILE A 245 -9.82 13.97 4.28
CA ILE A 245 -9.73 15.35 3.79
C ILE A 245 -10.71 15.64 2.64
N ASN A 246 -11.34 14.62 2.07
CA ASN A 246 -12.32 14.78 1.00
C ASN A 246 -13.37 13.64 1.03
N ALA A 247 -14.02 13.43 2.18
CA ALA A 247 -15.23 12.62 2.26
C ALA A 247 -16.47 13.49 2.13
#